data_8d11425baa3d5f44d250c4f2360cae35
#
_entry.id   8d11425baa3d5f44d250c4f2360cae35
#
_cell.length_a   1.000
_cell.length_b   1.000
_cell.length_c   1.000
_cell.angle_alpha   90.00
_cell.angle_beta   90.00
_cell.angle_gamma   90.00
#
_symmetry.space_group_name_H-M   'P 1'
#
loop_
_entity.id
_entity.type
_entity.pdbx_description
1 polymer ?
#
loop_
_entity_poly.entity_id
_entity_poly.type
_entity_poly.pdbx_seq_one_letter_code
_entity_poly.pdbx_strand_id
1 'polypeptide(L)'
;MSVVNLVSGGLDSTLIAVMMREEGIEQFPLFIDYGQRAAKREWDTCQAVHSGLELPIPVRTDLSGYGAVIASGLTRESLDIKTEAFTPGRNLMFLLMGAAYAHQVQANSIALGLLSEKFSLFPDQRADFLVKTESTLTTALGHSIKIVTPLFEFSK
;
A
#
# COMPACT_ATOMS: atom_id res chain seq x y z
N MET A 1 -5.41 -15.86 -10.38
CA MET A 1 -5.23 -15.05 -9.17
C MET A 1 -5.15 -13.59 -9.58
N SER A 2 -5.82 -12.73 -8.87
CA SER A 2 -5.83 -11.28 -9.14
C SER A 2 -5.60 -10.51 -7.84
N VAL A 3 -4.95 -9.35 -7.94
CA VAL A 3 -4.48 -8.61 -6.78
C VAL A 3 -4.64 -7.10 -6.95
N VAL A 4 -5.12 -6.41 -5.93
CA VAL A 4 -4.93 -4.97 -5.81
C VAL A 4 -3.54 -4.72 -5.25
N ASN A 5 -2.67 -4.13 -6.03
CA ASN A 5 -1.31 -3.82 -5.64
C ASN A 5 -1.24 -2.36 -5.16
N LEU A 6 -0.94 -2.15 -3.87
CA LEU A 6 -0.75 -0.81 -3.32
C LEU A 6 0.60 -0.25 -3.79
N VAL A 7 0.57 0.79 -4.59
CA VAL A 7 1.75 1.34 -5.26
C VAL A 7 2.04 2.78 -4.82
N SER A 8 3.33 3.11 -4.72
CA SER A 8 3.79 4.45 -4.35
C SER A 8 4.82 5.03 -5.34
N GLY A 9 5.24 4.25 -6.33
CA GLY A 9 6.38 4.57 -7.19
C GLY A 9 7.74 4.32 -6.54
N GLY A 10 7.77 3.85 -5.29
CA GLY A 10 8.98 3.45 -4.58
C GLY A 10 9.49 2.07 -5.03
N LEU A 11 10.73 1.74 -4.63
CA LEU A 11 11.40 0.50 -5.02
C LEU A 11 10.60 -0.75 -4.63
N ASP A 12 10.15 -0.83 -3.38
CA ASP A 12 9.53 -2.04 -2.84
C ASP A 12 8.20 -2.35 -3.55
N SER A 13 7.32 -1.35 -3.74
CA SER A 13 6.06 -1.55 -4.46
C SER A 13 6.25 -1.85 -5.94
N THR A 14 7.29 -1.28 -6.56
CA THR A 14 7.65 -1.56 -7.96
C THR A 14 8.17 -3.00 -8.11
N LEU A 15 9.02 -3.45 -7.19
CA LEU A 15 9.53 -4.82 -7.19
C LEU A 15 8.38 -5.83 -7.09
N ILE A 16 7.43 -5.60 -6.21
CA ILE A 16 6.22 -6.45 -6.09
C ILE A 16 5.46 -6.49 -7.41
N ALA A 17 5.24 -5.35 -8.05
CA ALA A 17 4.51 -5.29 -9.33
C ALA A 17 5.24 -6.09 -10.43
N VAL A 18 6.56 -6.01 -10.48
CA VAL A 18 7.38 -6.80 -11.43
C VAL A 18 7.30 -8.29 -11.12
N MET A 19 7.47 -8.69 -9.86
CA MET A 19 7.37 -10.11 -9.45
C MET A 19 6.02 -10.70 -9.83
N MET A 20 4.93 -10.00 -9.56
CA MET A 20 3.57 -10.44 -9.89
C MET A 20 3.35 -10.55 -11.40
N ARG A 21 3.93 -9.64 -12.19
CA ARG A 21 3.89 -9.75 -13.66
C ARG A 21 4.61 -11.01 -14.13
N GLU A 22 5.81 -11.29 -13.62
CA GLU A 22 6.59 -12.49 -13.99
C GLU A 22 5.83 -13.79 -13.63
N GLU A 23 5.03 -13.76 -12.58
CA GLU A 23 4.18 -14.88 -12.17
C GLU A 23 2.83 -14.93 -12.91
N GLY A 24 2.55 -13.99 -13.82
CA GLY A 24 1.30 -13.94 -14.59
C GLY A 24 0.07 -13.58 -13.74
N ILE A 25 0.26 -12.90 -12.61
CA ILE A 25 -0.82 -12.46 -11.74
C ILE A 25 -1.45 -11.19 -12.30
N GLU A 26 -2.76 -11.19 -12.44
CA GLU A 26 -3.51 -10.00 -12.85
C GLU A 26 -3.48 -8.93 -11.76
N GLN A 27 -3.11 -7.71 -12.12
CA GLN A 27 -2.87 -6.62 -11.17
C GLN A 27 -3.80 -5.43 -11.41
N PHE A 28 -4.30 -4.87 -10.30
CA PHE A 28 -5.03 -3.62 -10.23
C PHE A 28 -4.26 -2.65 -9.32
N PRO A 29 -3.27 -1.91 -9.85
CA PRO A 29 -2.45 -1.03 -9.02
C PRO A 29 -3.25 0.16 -8.54
N LEU A 30 -3.15 0.44 -7.23
CA LEU A 30 -3.85 1.51 -6.53
C LEU A 30 -2.85 2.43 -5.84
N PHE A 31 -2.81 3.69 -6.25
CA PHE A 31 -2.08 4.75 -5.57
C PHE A 31 -3.02 5.52 -4.63
N ILE A 32 -2.61 5.70 -3.39
CA ILE A 32 -3.38 6.43 -2.39
C ILE A 32 -2.67 7.74 -2.04
N ASP A 33 -3.31 8.85 -2.40
CA ASP A 33 -2.95 10.16 -1.90
C ASP A 33 -3.63 10.34 -0.53
N TYR A 34 -2.84 10.26 0.55
CA TYR A 34 -3.34 10.45 1.90
C TYR A 34 -2.97 11.83 2.50
N GLY A 35 -2.54 12.78 1.67
CA GLY A 35 -2.07 14.09 2.08
C GLY A 35 -0.60 14.11 2.49
N GLN A 36 0.21 13.16 2.01
CA GLN A 36 1.66 13.17 2.21
C GLN A 36 2.31 14.31 1.44
N ARG A 37 3.37 14.87 2.02
CA ARG A 37 4.15 16.00 1.46
C ARG A 37 4.65 15.72 0.04
N ALA A 38 4.99 14.47 -0.24
CA ALA A 38 5.52 14.04 -1.53
C ALA A 38 4.45 13.53 -2.51
N ALA A 39 3.15 13.65 -2.23
CA ALA A 39 2.07 13.04 -2.99
C ALA A 39 2.18 13.26 -4.51
N LYS A 40 2.41 14.50 -4.94
CA LYS A 40 2.54 14.81 -6.37
C LYS A 40 3.74 14.10 -7.00
N ARG A 41 4.90 14.19 -6.36
CA ARG A 41 6.14 13.57 -6.87
C ARG A 41 6.02 12.04 -6.89
N GLU A 42 5.45 11.45 -5.85
CA GLU A 42 5.23 10.00 -5.78
C GLU A 42 4.27 9.54 -6.88
N TRP A 43 3.19 10.29 -7.11
CA TRP A 43 2.25 9.98 -8.19
C TRP A 43 2.90 10.06 -9.58
N ASP A 44 3.61 11.15 -9.86
CA ASP A 44 4.32 11.34 -11.14
C ASP A 44 5.34 10.22 -11.36
N THR A 45 6.09 9.84 -10.32
CA THR A 45 7.05 8.73 -10.37
C THR A 45 6.34 7.39 -10.58
N CYS A 46 5.24 7.14 -9.89
CA CYS A 46 4.47 5.90 -10.01
C CYS A 46 3.98 5.70 -11.46
N GLN A 47 3.41 6.73 -12.06
CA GLN A 47 2.98 6.69 -13.47
C GLN A 47 4.15 6.42 -14.42
N ALA A 48 5.27 7.14 -14.25
CA ALA A 48 6.44 6.99 -15.10
C ALA A 48 7.07 5.59 -15.00
N VAL A 49 7.16 5.04 -13.79
CA VAL A 49 7.69 3.69 -13.54
C VAL A 49 6.79 2.63 -14.14
N HIS A 50 5.48 2.70 -13.92
CA HIS A 50 4.54 1.76 -14.49
C HIS A 50 4.55 1.78 -16.01
N SER A 51 4.56 2.98 -16.62
CA SER A 51 4.66 3.12 -18.07
C SER A 51 6.00 2.58 -18.62
N GLY A 52 7.12 2.93 -17.99
CA GLY A 52 8.45 2.51 -18.43
C GLY A 52 8.71 1.01 -18.32
N LEU A 53 8.05 0.32 -17.40
CA LEU A 53 8.16 -1.12 -17.17
C LEU A 53 6.99 -1.91 -17.80
N GLU A 54 6.13 -1.26 -18.57
CA GLU A 54 4.94 -1.89 -19.18
C GLU A 54 4.06 -2.61 -18.15
N LEU A 55 3.93 -2.01 -16.94
CA LEU A 55 3.04 -2.48 -15.90
C LEU A 55 1.64 -1.88 -16.08
N PRO A 56 0.58 -2.47 -15.50
CA PRO A 56 -0.76 -1.90 -15.56
C PRO A 56 -0.82 -0.47 -15.04
N ILE A 57 -1.67 0.35 -15.66
CA ILE A 57 -1.82 1.76 -15.31
C ILE A 57 -2.40 1.89 -13.91
N PRO A 58 -1.75 2.64 -12.99
CA PRO A 58 -2.26 2.80 -11.63
C PRO A 58 -3.50 3.72 -11.59
N VAL A 59 -4.45 3.34 -10.74
CA VAL A 59 -5.58 4.19 -10.37
C VAL A 59 -5.18 5.02 -9.16
N ARG A 60 -5.50 6.32 -9.16
CA ARG A 60 -5.28 7.21 -8.01
C ARG A 60 -6.58 7.41 -7.25
N THR A 61 -6.52 7.29 -5.92
CA THR A 61 -7.59 7.74 -5.03
C THR A 61 -7.10 8.89 -4.16
N ASP A 62 -7.99 9.87 -3.92
CA ASP A 62 -7.71 11.03 -3.08
C ASP A 62 -8.34 10.84 -1.70
N LEU A 63 -7.50 10.59 -0.71
CA LEU A 63 -7.80 10.56 0.71
C LEU A 63 -6.99 11.62 1.46
N SER A 64 -6.67 12.74 0.81
CA SER A 64 -5.78 13.79 1.34
C SER A 64 -6.31 14.43 2.62
N GLY A 65 -7.62 14.39 2.86
CA GLY A 65 -8.22 14.78 4.14
C GLY A 65 -7.67 14.03 5.35
N TYR A 66 -7.17 12.80 5.16
CA TYR A 66 -6.51 12.06 6.23
C TYR A 66 -5.26 12.80 6.74
N GLY A 67 -4.34 13.15 5.85
CA GLY A 67 -3.14 13.89 6.19
C GLY A 67 -3.43 15.33 6.65
N ALA A 68 -4.57 15.90 6.26
CA ALA A 68 -4.98 17.21 6.77
C ALA A 68 -5.28 17.21 8.28
N VAL A 69 -5.71 16.06 8.82
CA VAL A 69 -6.03 15.89 10.25
C VAL A 69 -4.90 15.21 11.00
N ILE A 70 -4.31 14.16 10.41
CA ILE A 70 -3.27 13.35 11.08
C ILE A 70 -1.89 13.93 10.77
N ALA A 71 -1.27 14.52 11.79
CA ALA A 71 0.06 15.12 11.70
C ALA A 71 1.15 14.08 11.90
N SER A 72 2.11 14.06 10.99
CA SER A 72 3.35 13.27 11.08
C SER A 72 4.44 13.93 10.23
N GLY A 73 5.67 13.45 10.30
CA GLY A 73 6.75 13.91 9.42
C GLY A 73 6.48 13.68 7.94
N LEU A 74 5.54 12.80 7.61
CA LEU A 74 5.11 12.56 6.22
C LEU A 74 4.02 13.53 5.75
N THR A 75 3.26 14.15 6.66
CA THR A 75 2.11 15.02 6.33
C THR A 75 2.33 16.48 6.68
N ARG A 76 3.33 16.82 7.49
CA ARG A 76 3.64 18.18 7.94
C ARG A 76 5.10 18.52 7.73
N GLU A 77 5.37 19.67 7.11
CA GLU A 77 6.75 20.16 6.91
C GLU A 77 7.44 20.56 8.22
N SER A 78 6.66 20.92 9.23
CA SER A 78 7.16 21.29 10.56
C SER A 78 7.64 20.10 11.39
N LEU A 79 7.37 18.87 10.98
CA LEU A 79 7.74 17.64 11.70
C LEU A 79 8.88 16.92 10.97
N ASP A 80 9.74 16.26 11.76
CA ASP A 80 10.89 15.54 11.21
C ASP A 80 10.48 14.21 10.56
N ILE A 81 10.90 14.02 9.30
CA ILE A 81 10.52 12.86 8.51
C ILE A 81 11.17 11.55 9.00
N LYS A 82 12.28 11.62 9.75
CA LYS A 82 12.99 10.43 10.22
C LYS A 82 12.51 9.99 11.59
N THR A 83 12.26 10.94 12.49
CA THR A 83 11.91 10.68 13.88
C THR A 83 10.41 10.70 14.15
N GLU A 84 9.63 11.38 13.30
CA GLU A 84 8.18 11.59 13.48
C GLU A 84 7.36 11.02 12.30
N ALA A 85 7.88 10.01 11.60
CA ALA A 85 7.25 9.43 10.41
C ALA A 85 5.98 8.61 10.72
N PHE A 86 5.79 8.16 11.96
CA PHE A 86 4.62 7.37 12.31
C PHE A 86 3.33 8.16 12.04
N THR A 87 2.51 7.61 11.16
CA THR A 87 1.23 8.17 10.78
C THR A 87 0.14 7.21 11.26
N PRO A 88 -0.49 7.49 12.42
CA PRO A 88 -1.42 6.56 13.07
C PRO A 88 -2.52 6.08 12.13
N GLY A 89 -2.71 4.76 12.03
CA GLY A 89 -3.76 4.14 11.22
C GLY A 89 -3.52 4.12 9.71
N ARG A 90 -2.40 4.64 9.21
CA ARG A 90 -2.16 4.74 7.77
C ARG A 90 -2.22 3.39 7.04
N ASN A 91 -1.53 2.38 7.53
CA ASN A 91 -1.54 1.07 6.87
C ASN A 91 -2.91 0.39 6.96
N LEU A 92 -3.65 0.59 8.05
CA LEU A 92 -5.03 0.11 8.16
C LEU A 92 -5.94 0.79 7.13
N MET A 93 -5.82 2.08 6.96
CA MET A 93 -6.55 2.85 5.95
C MET A 93 -6.19 2.40 4.52
N PHE A 94 -4.91 2.13 4.25
CA PHE A 94 -4.47 1.59 2.96
C PHE A 94 -5.09 0.23 2.67
N LEU A 95 -5.09 -0.67 3.64
CA LEU A 95 -5.66 -2.01 3.50
C LEU A 95 -7.18 -1.96 3.35
N LEU A 96 -7.86 -1.09 4.07
CA LEU A 96 -9.30 -0.88 3.91
C LEU A 96 -9.64 -0.38 2.50
N MET A 97 -8.94 0.64 2.01
CA MET A 97 -9.17 1.16 0.66
C MET A 97 -8.84 0.11 -0.40
N GLY A 98 -7.73 -0.62 -0.23
CA GLY A 98 -7.34 -1.71 -1.11
C GLY A 98 -8.37 -2.84 -1.14
N ALA A 99 -8.92 -3.21 0.01
CA ALA A 99 -9.96 -4.25 0.13
C ALA A 99 -11.29 -3.83 -0.54
N ALA A 100 -11.72 -2.60 -0.34
CA ALA A 100 -12.90 -2.05 -0.99
C ALA A 100 -12.74 -2.01 -2.51
N TYR A 101 -11.56 -1.61 -2.99
CA TYR A 101 -11.26 -1.62 -4.42
C TYR A 101 -11.15 -3.05 -4.98
N ALA A 102 -10.54 -3.98 -4.24
CA ALA A 102 -10.48 -5.39 -4.60
C ALA A 102 -11.89 -5.99 -4.79
N HIS A 103 -12.82 -5.67 -3.87
CA HIS A 103 -14.22 -6.05 -4.02
C HIS A 103 -14.83 -5.51 -5.32
N GLN A 104 -14.55 -4.25 -5.66
CA GLN A 104 -15.10 -3.59 -6.86
C GLN A 104 -14.58 -4.21 -8.16
N VAL A 105 -13.29 -4.59 -8.21
CA VAL A 105 -12.66 -5.19 -9.40
C VAL A 105 -12.65 -6.72 -9.37
N GLN A 106 -13.29 -7.32 -8.38
CA GLN A 106 -13.36 -8.77 -8.17
C GLN A 106 -11.99 -9.43 -7.97
N ALA A 107 -11.02 -8.70 -7.42
CA ALA A 107 -9.76 -9.25 -6.97
C ALA A 107 -9.94 -9.91 -5.59
N ASN A 108 -9.13 -10.94 -5.32
CA ASN A 108 -9.23 -11.72 -4.07
C ASN A 108 -8.09 -11.43 -3.08
N SER A 109 -7.18 -10.55 -3.42
CA SER A 109 -6.04 -10.20 -2.57
C SER A 109 -5.59 -8.75 -2.71
N ILE A 110 -4.87 -8.29 -1.68
CA ILE A 110 -4.22 -6.98 -1.62
C ILE A 110 -2.75 -7.21 -1.36
N ALA A 111 -1.87 -6.57 -2.14
CA ALA A 111 -0.44 -6.61 -1.92
C ALA A 111 0.07 -5.33 -1.29
N LEU A 112 0.90 -5.48 -0.27
CA LEU A 112 1.53 -4.38 0.47
C LEU A 112 3.05 -4.61 0.58
N GLY A 113 3.83 -3.58 0.31
CA GLY A 113 5.29 -3.60 0.31
C GLY A 113 5.89 -3.50 1.70
N LEU A 114 5.68 -4.49 2.56
CA LEU A 114 6.32 -4.60 3.85
C LEU A 114 7.52 -5.55 3.80
N LEU A 115 8.60 -5.14 4.45
CA LEU A 115 9.77 -5.96 4.69
C LEU A 115 9.61 -6.77 5.99
N SER A 116 10.60 -7.65 6.29
CA SER A 116 10.55 -8.50 7.47
C SER A 116 10.38 -7.69 8.77
N GLU A 117 9.82 -8.32 9.81
CA GLU A 117 9.60 -7.68 11.12
C GLU A 117 10.85 -7.07 11.76
N LYS A 118 12.05 -7.53 11.38
CA LYS A 118 13.32 -6.93 11.81
C LYS A 118 13.44 -5.44 11.42
N PHE A 119 12.70 -5.03 10.37
CA PHE A 119 12.65 -3.66 9.87
C PHE A 119 11.33 -2.96 10.19
N SER A 120 10.45 -3.60 10.95
CA SER A 120 9.18 -3.02 11.39
C SER A 120 9.44 -1.95 12.46
N LEU A 121 9.32 -0.69 12.07
CA LEU A 121 9.44 0.45 12.96
C LEU A 121 8.14 0.75 13.71
N PHE A 122 7.00 0.33 13.15
CA PHE A 122 5.67 0.70 13.63
C PHE A 122 4.79 -0.53 13.88
N PRO A 123 3.82 -0.44 14.83
CA PRO A 123 2.93 -1.55 15.16
C PRO A 123 2.14 -2.10 13.97
N ASP A 124 1.74 -1.23 13.05
CA ASP A 124 0.96 -1.56 11.83
C ASP A 124 1.80 -2.11 10.67
N GLN A 125 3.00 -2.57 10.95
CA GLN A 125 3.89 -3.29 10.03
C GLN A 125 4.13 -4.74 10.46
N ARG A 126 3.52 -5.21 11.55
CA ARG A 126 3.77 -6.51 12.15
C ARG A 126 2.82 -7.59 11.64
N ALA A 127 3.26 -8.85 11.71
CA ALA A 127 2.47 -9.99 11.24
C ALA A 127 1.13 -10.14 11.97
N ASP A 128 1.09 -9.92 13.28
CA ASP A 128 -0.15 -10.01 14.06
C ASP A 128 -1.18 -8.95 13.66
N PHE A 129 -0.72 -7.75 13.31
CA PHE A 129 -1.57 -6.70 12.74
C PHE A 129 -2.18 -7.15 11.40
N LEU A 130 -1.36 -7.72 10.50
CA LEU A 130 -1.83 -8.16 9.18
C LEU A 130 -2.88 -9.26 9.30
N VAL A 131 -2.68 -10.26 10.16
CA VAL A 131 -3.63 -11.35 10.41
C VAL A 131 -4.97 -10.83 10.94
N LYS A 132 -4.94 -9.94 11.92
CA LYS A 132 -6.16 -9.35 12.50
C LYS A 132 -6.89 -8.47 11.48
N THR A 133 -6.14 -7.70 10.68
CA THR A 133 -6.72 -6.84 9.65
C THR A 133 -7.37 -7.67 8.55
N GLU A 134 -6.73 -8.74 8.06
CA GLU A 134 -7.31 -9.65 7.07
C GLU A 134 -8.63 -10.23 7.56
N SER A 135 -8.68 -10.70 8.80
CA SER A 135 -9.91 -11.22 9.41
C SER A 135 -11.01 -10.17 9.49
N THR A 136 -10.66 -8.95 9.89
CA THR A 136 -11.61 -7.83 10.00
C THR A 136 -12.16 -7.44 8.63
N LEU A 137 -11.31 -7.32 7.61
CA LEU A 137 -11.71 -6.98 6.25
C LEU A 137 -12.58 -8.07 5.62
N THR A 138 -12.23 -9.35 5.82
CA THR A 138 -13.05 -10.49 5.39
C THR A 138 -14.44 -10.42 6.00
N THR A 139 -14.55 -10.12 7.29
CA THR A 139 -15.84 -9.95 7.97
C THR A 139 -16.62 -8.75 7.41
N ALA A 140 -15.95 -7.62 7.23
CA ALA A 140 -16.58 -6.39 6.75
C ALA A 140 -17.11 -6.48 5.30
N LEU A 141 -16.39 -7.22 4.44
CA LEU A 141 -16.79 -7.40 3.04
C LEU A 141 -17.78 -8.55 2.84
N GLY A 142 -17.91 -9.46 3.81
CA GLY A 142 -18.76 -10.64 3.69
C GLY A 142 -18.19 -11.75 2.79
N HIS A 143 -16.93 -11.65 2.38
CA HIS A 143 -16.21 -12.68 1.62
C HIS A 143 -14.70 -12.62 1.92
N SER A 144 -14.01 -13.72 1.61
CA SER A 144 -12.56 -13.82 1.87
C SER A 144 -11.78 -12.82 1.01
N ILE A 145 -10.90 -12.06 1.68
CA ILE A 145 -9.87 -11.23 1.05
C ILE A 145 -8.54 -11.57 1.70
N LYS A 146 -7.47 -11.68 0.92
CA LYS A 146 -6.13 -12.01 1.42
C LYS A 146 -5.21 -10.78 1.40
N ILE A 147 -4.43 -10.62 2.46
CA ILE A 147 -3.32 -9.67 2.48
C ILE A 147 -2.04 -10.42 2.17
N VAL A 148 -1.35 -10.01 1.12
CA VAL A 148 -0.09 -10.61 0.69
C VAL A 148 1.05 -9.61 0.82
N THR A 149 2.16 -10.05 1.37
CA THR A 149 3.36 -9.25 1.61
C THR A 149 4.58 -9.96 1.04
N PRO A 150 4.76 -9.92 -0.30
CA PRO A 150 5.78 -10.74 -0.99
C PRO A 150 7.21 -10.48 -0.53
N LEU A 151 7.49 -9.30 0.04
CA LEU A 151 8.82 -8.90 0.52
C LEU A 151 9.03 -9.15 2.01
N PHE A 152 8.05 -9.71 2.72
CA PHE A 152 8.09 -9.83 4.19
C PHE A 152 9.23 -10.71 4.71
N GLU A 153 9.71 -11.65 3.89
CA GLU A 153 10.86 -12.51 4.23
C GLU A 153 12.21 -11.93 3.78
N PHE A 154 12.18 -10.81 3.05
CA PHE A 154 13.39 -10.18 2.53
C PHE A 154 13.89 -9.06 3.45
N SER A 155 15.21 -8.85 3.41
CA SER A 155 15.89 -7.70 4.02
C SER A 155 16.44 -6.76 2.95
N LYS A 156 16.58 -5.49 3.31
CA LYS A 156 17.29 -4.52 2.46
C LYS A 156 18.77 -4.82 2.41
#